data_4907dc6835a0dd34e14b0718cbd85aaf
#
_entry.id   4907dc6835a0dd34e14b0718cbd85aaf
#
_cell.length_a   1.000
_cell.length_b   1.000
_cell.length_c   1.000
_cell.angle_alpha   90.00
_cell.angle_beta   90.00
_cell.angle_gamma   90.00
#
_symmetry.space_group_name_H-M   'P 1'
#
loop_
_entity.id
_entity.type
_entity.pdbx_description
1 polymer ?
#
loop_
_entity_poly.entity_id
_entity_poly.type
_entity_poly.pdbx_seq_one_letter_code
_entity_poly.pdbx_strand_id
1 'polypeptide(L)'
;MKRLVIITVGKTHSGKTTFAHALEEQLINSFVVDQDNHAQFLNTYYKKLQRDEGPNILKHSLSKLMVDYAKEHTDFHFIICNSNRSLKGRKYLLEDLFPAEDFVRILVHFDISYDVLHSRVKHSQRSTNIFRGPIKNFDELLVRQHEESLKEDIVDPTEQEADHLFVVKDDNDMDLVIKSKIHIAQTSL
;
A
#
# COMPACT_ATOMS: atom_id res chain seq x y z
N MET A 1 16.76 15.84 9.20
CA MET A 1 15.37 15.92 8.67
C MET A 1 14.79 14.54 8.58
N LYS A 2 13.57 14.31 9.09
CA LYS A 2 12.92 13.01 8.96
C LYS A 2 12.34 12.83 7.57
N ARG A 3 12.52 11.65 6.99
CA ARG A 3 11.86 11.27 5.74
C ARG A 3 10.38 10.97 5.98
N LEU A 4 9.54 11.14 4.97
CA LEU A 4 8.15 10.71 5.04
C LEU A 4 8.04 9.23 4.65
N VAL A 5 7.15 8.51 5.30
CA VAL A 5 6.60 7.26 4.81
C VAL A 5 5.08 7.36 4.75
N ILE A 6 4.53 7.21 3.56
CA ILE A 6 3.10 7.23 3.29
C ILE A 6 2.66 5.81 2.98
N ILE A 7 1.79 5.26 3.81
CA ILE A 7 1.32 3.86 3.74
C ILE A 7 -0.16 3.87 3.38
N THR A 8 -0.51 3.29 2.23
CA THR A 8 -1.92 3.15 1.84
C THR A 8 -2.56 1.95 2.53
N VAL A 9 -3.82 2.09 2.93
CA VAL A 9 -4.64 1.02 3.54
C VAL A 9 -5.97 0.92 2.79
N GLY A 10 -6.40 -0.29 2.42
CA GLY A 10 -7.72 -0.48 1.78
C GLY A 10 -7.82 -1.72 0.91
N LYS A 11 -9.04 -2.06 0.50
CA LYS A 11 -9.35 -3.20 -0.37
C LYS A 11 -8.82 -2.98 -1.79
N THR A 12 -8.86 -4.02 -2.62
CA THR A 12 -8.56 -3.91 -4.05
C THR A 12 -9.46 -2.88 -4.73
N HIS A 13 -8.98 -2.23 -5.80
CA HIS A 13 -9.70 -1.20 -6.58
C HIS A 13 -10.16 0.04 -5.79
N SER A 14 -9.64 0.28 -4.59
CA SER A 14 -9.98 1.48 -3.81
C SER A 14 -9.27 2.77 -4.27
N GLY A 15 -8.35 2.71 -5.26
CA GLY A 15 -7.65 3.89 -5.78
C GLY A 15 -6.22 4.07 -5.25
N LYS A 16 -5.71 3.17 -4.40
CA LYS A 16 -4.38 3.27 -3.78
C LYS A 16 -3.23 3.48 -4.78
N THR A 17 -3.19 2.69 -5.85
CA THR A 17 -2.13 2.78 -6.86
C THR A 17 -2.21 4.10 -7.63
N THR A 18 -3.41 4.56 -8.00
CA THR A 18 -3.63 5.87 -8.63
C THR A 18 -3.15 7.00 -7.73
N PHE A 19 -3.54 6.96 -6.45
CA PHE A 19 -3.07 7.92 -5.44
C PHE A 19 -1.54 7.88 -5.30
N ALA A 20 -0.95 6.69 -5.18
CA ALA A 20 0.49 6.55 -4.96
C ALA A 20 1.31 7.18 -6.11
N HIS A 21 0.93 6.93 -7.36
CA HIS A 21 1.63 7.53 -8.50
C HIS A 21 1.35 9.03 -8.65
N ALA A 22 0.11 9.48 -8.43
CA ALA A 22 -0.19 10.91 -8.44
C ALA A 22 0.56 11.69 -7.34
N LEU A 23 0.77 11.07 -6.18
CA LEU A 23 1.59 11.64 -5.13
C LEU A 23 3.08 11.64 -5.49
N GLU A 24 3.60 10.56 -6.05
CA GLU A 24 4.99 10.44 -6.51
C GLU A 24 5.36 11.53 -7.53
N GLU A 25 4.45 11.82 -8.48
CA GLU A 25 4.64 12.90 -9.47
C GLU A 25 4.75 14.29 -8.84
N GLN A 26 4.14 14.51 -7.68
CA GLN A 26 4.07 15.82 -7.04
C GLN A 26 5.01 15.95 -5.82
N LEU A 27 5.37 14.85 -5.17
CA LEU A 27 6.28 14.83 -4.02
C LEU A 27 7.72 14.57 -4.48
N ILE A 28 8.48 15.64 -4.58
CA ILE A 28 9.88 15.57 -5.00
C ILE A 28 10.66 14.60 -4.08
N ASN A 29 11.60 13.85 -4.64
CA ASN A 29 12.42 12.87 -3.93
C ASN A 29 11.58 11.79 -3.24
N SER A 30 10.55 11.29 -3.89
CA SER A 30 9.78 10.14 -3.42
C SER A 30 9.78 9.00 -4.46
N PHE A 31 9.45 7.79 -4.02
CA PHE A 31 9.21 6.67 -4.91
C PHE A 31 8.17 5.71 -4.35
N VAL A 32 7.48 5.04 -5.25
CA VAL A 32 6.43 4.06 -4.92
C VAL A 32 7.02 2.67 -4.78
N VAL A 33 6.75 2.03 -3.65
CA VAL A 33 6.97 0.59 -3.44
C VAL A 33 5.62 -0.12 -3.60
N ASP A 34 5.33 -0.59 -4.80
CA ASP A 34 4.10 -1.33 -5.11
C ASP A 34 4.39 -2.85 -5.16
N GLN A 35 3.80 -3.58 -4.22
CA GLN A 35 3.99 -5.03 -4.14
C GLN A 35 3.29 -5.80 -5.27
N ASP A 36 2.34 -5.21 -5.98
CA ASP A 36 1.73 -5.83 -7.16
C ASP A 36 2.72 -5.83 -8.33
N ASN A 37 3.55 -4.80 -8.48
CA ASN A 37 4.66 -4.78 -9.44
C ASN A 37 5.68 -5.88 -9.14
N HIS A 38 6.01 -6.10 -7.87
CA HIS A 38 6.90 -7.20 -7.47
C HIS A 38 6.27 -8.57 -7.75
N ALA A 39 4.99 -8.74 -7.47
CA ALA A 39 4.26 -9.96 -7.80
C ALA A 39 4.26 -10.23 -9.32
N GLN A 40 3.96 -9.21 -10.12
CA GLN A 40 3.98 -9.31 -11.58
C GLN A 40 5.36 -9.67 -12.12
N PHE A 41 6.41 -9.03 -11.63
CA PHE A 41 7.80 -9.33 -11.97
C PHE A 41 8.15 -10.79 -11.66
N LEU A 42 7.84 -11.26 -10.46
CA LEU A 42 8.11 -12.64 -10.04
C LEU A 42 7.30 -13.65 -10.85
N ASN A 43 6.02 -13.38 -11.13
CA ASN A 43 5.18 -14.25 -11.93
C ASN A 43 5.63 -14.32 -13.41
N THR A 44 6.18 -13.22 -13.93
CA THR A 44 6.66 -13.17 -15.33
C THR A 44 7.98 -13.90 -15.50
N TYR A 45 8.96 -13.66 -14.61
CA TYR A 45 10.33 -14.11 -14.83
C TYR A 45 10.78 -15.25 -13.93
N TYR A 46 10.17 -15.38 -12.73
CA TYR A 46 10.63 -16.30 -11.68
C TYR A 46 9.51 -17.18 -11.11
N LYS A 47 8.48 -17.46 -11.90
CA LYS A 47 7.32 -18.25 -11.47
C LYS A 47 7.72 -19.60 -10.83
N LYS A 48 8.74 -20.26 -11.36
CA LYS A 48 9.23 -21.55 -10.85
C LYS A 48 9.81 -21.48 -9.43
N LEU A 49 10.20 -20.29 -8.96
CA LEU A 49 10.70 -20.08 -7.60
C LEU A 49 9.56 -19.84 -6.59
N GLN A 50 8.37 -19.58 -7.07
CA GLN A 50 7.23 -19.30 -6.20
C GLN A 50 6.53 -20.59 -5.79
N ARG A 51 6.18 -20.67 -4.50
CA ARG A 51 5.34 -21.75 -3.98
C ARG A 51 3.87 -21.39 -4.27
N ASP A 52 3.06 -22.36 -4.65
CA ASP A 52 1.64 -22.14 -4.95
C ASP A 52 0.83 -21.81 -3.68
N GLU A 53 1.27 -22.29 -2.53
CA GLU A 53 0.59 -22.12 -1.25
C GLU A 53 1.48 -21.46 -0.18
N GLY A 54 0.85 -21.00 0.89
CA GLY A 54 1.49 -20.39 2.05
C GLY A 54 1.88 -18.91 1.85
N PRO A 55 2.67 -18.33 2.75
CA PRO A 55 3.08 -16.93 2.69
C PRO A 55 3.87 -16.61 1.42
N ASN A 56 3.68 -15.44 0.84
CA ASN A 56 4.44 -14.98 -0.32
C ASN A 56 5.78 -14.37 0.10
N ILE A 57 6.65 -15.22 0.68
CA ILE A 57 7.93 -14.80 1.26
C ILE A 57 8.80 -14.08 0.24
N LEU A 58 8.93 -14.62 -0.98
CA LEU A 58 9.81 -14.07 -2.02
C LEU A 58 9.41 -12.63 -2.40
N LYS A 59 8.10 -12.39 -2.57
CA LYS A 59 7.58 -11.03 -2.86
C LYS A 59 7.90 -10.06 -1.71
N HIS A 60 7.66 -10.47 -0.48
CA HIS A 60 7.94 -9.62 0.68
C HIS A 60 9.43 -9.37 0.88
N SER A 61 10.28 -10.37 0.65
CA SER A 61 11.74 -10.21 0.70
C SER A 61 12.26 -9.25 -0.36
N LEU A 62 11.72 -9.32 -1.59
CA LEU A 62 12.07 -8.36 -2.64
C LEU A 62 11.67 -6.93 -2.27
N SER A 63 10.44 -6.74 -1.76
CA SER A 63 9.97 -5.43 -1.31
C SER A 63 10.85 -4.88 -0.17
N LYS A 64 11.20 -5.74 0.80
CA LYS A 64 12.06 -5.34 1.92
C LYS A 64 13.46 -4.97 1.44
N LEU A 65 14.05 -5.75 0.56
CA LEU A 65 15.38 -5.46 -0.02
C LEU A 65 15.41 -4.09 -0.70
N MET A 66 14.39 -3.73 -1.48
CA MET A 66 14.31 -2.42 -2.13
C MET A 66 14.16 -1.28 -1.11
N VAL A 67 13.36 -1.47 -0.06
CA VAL A 67 13.21 -0.48 1.02
C VAL A 67 14.53 -0.31 1.77
N ASP A 68 15.17 -1.40 2.18
CA ASP A 68 16.45 -1.35 2.92
C ASP A 68 17.53 -0.65 2.08
N TYR A 69 17.66 -1.00 0.80
CA TYR A 69 18.59 -0.34 -0.11
C TYR A 69 18.34 1.17 -0.22
N ALA A 70 17.08 1.56 -0.41
CA ALA A 70 16.74 2.97 -0.52
C ALA A 70 16.93 3.73 0.80
N LYS A 71 16.72 3.09 1.96
CA LYS A 71 17.02 3.68 3.27
C LYS A 71 18.50 4.00 3.44
N GLU A 72 19.37 3.14 2.95
CA GLU A 72 20.82 3.25 3.11
C GLU A 72 21.49 4.17 2.07
N HIS A 73 20.93 4.24 0.85
CA HIS A 73 21.60 4.85 -0.29
C HIS A 73 20.89 6.07 -0.87
N THR A 74 19.75 6.48 -0.34
CA THR A 74 18.98 7.63 -0.82
C THR A 74 18.35 8.43 0.31
N ASP A 75 17.96 9.67 0.00
CA ASP A 75 17.16 10.51 0.88
C ASP A 75 15.67 10.53 0.48
N PHE A 76 15.21 9.55 -0.28
CA PHE A 76 13.84 9.50 -0.79
C PHE A 76 12.80 9.31 0.31
N HIS A 77 11.66 9.93 0.13
CA HIS A 77 10.41 9.62 0.82
C HIS A 77 9.84 8.31 0.27
N PHE A 78 9.10 7.57 1.10
CA PHE A 78 8.56 6.26 0.76
C PHE A 78 7.05 6.33 0.60
N ILE A 79 6.52 5.77 -0.49
CA ILE A 79 5.10 5.57 -0.72
C ILE A 79 4.83 4.07 -0.81
N ILE A 80 4.35 3.47 0.28
CA ILE A 80 4.13 2.03 0.39
C ILE A 80 2.72 1.70 -0.09
N CYS A 81 2.62 1.23 -1.33
CA CYS A 81 1.36 0.92 -1.99
C CYS A 81 1.05 -0.57 -1.87
N ASN A 82 0.15 -0.92 -0.94
CA ASN A 82 -0.39 -2.27 -0.77
C ASN A 82 -1.73 -2.19 -0.03
N SER A 83 -2.39 -3.33 0.20
CA SER A 83 -3.65 -3.36 0.97
C SER A 83 -3.48 -2.96 2.43
N ASN A 84 -2.41 -3.38 3.10
CA ASN A 84 -1.98 -3.06 4.48
C ASN A 84 -3.12 -3.09 5.53
N ARG A 85 -4.11 -3.97 5.34
CA ARG A 85 -5.33 -4.05 6.18
C ARG A 85 -5.08 -4.75 7.52
N SER A 86 -4.08 -5.63 7.60
CA SER A 86 -3.72 -6.33 8.83
C SER A 86 -3.07 -5.37 9.82
N LEU A 87 -3.59 -5.34 11.05
CA LEU A 87 -3.01 -4.54 12.14
C LEU A 87 -1.57 -4.98 12.43
N LYS A 88 -1.32 -6.30 12.48
CA LYS A 88 0.02 -6.85 12.65
C LYS A 88 0.97 -6.41 11.53
N GLY A 89 0.48 -6.41 10.28
CA GLY A 89 1.26 -5.93 9.13
C GLY A 89 1.58 -4.45 9.21
N ARG A 90 0.63 -3.60 9.65
CA ARG A 90 0.87 -2.17 9.86
C ARG A 90 1.85 -1.90 10.99
N LYS A 91 1.74 -2.63 12.12
CA LYS A 91 2.71 -2.53 13.22
C LYS A 91 4.12 -2.83 12.75
N TYR A 92 4.33 -3.92 12.01
CA TYR A 92 5.63 -4.22 11.42
C TYR A 92 6.16 -3.07 10.54
N LEU A 93 5.32 -2.48 9.70
CA LEU A 93 5.73 -1.35 8.86
C LEU A 93 6.09 -0.11 9.69
N LEU A 94 5.29 0.21 10.71
CA LEU A 94 5.40 1.45 11.47
C LEU A 94 6.43 1.39 12.61
N GLU A 95 6.67 0.22 13.17
CA GLU A 95 7.55 0.03 14.33
C GLU A 95 8.92 -0.52 13.91
N ASP A 96 8.94 -1.55 13.04
CA ASP A 96 10.19 -2.23 12.68
C ASP A 96 10.83 -1.65 11.42
N LEU A 97 10.03 -1.38 10.36
CA LEU A 97 10.57 -0.96 9.07
C LEU A 97 10.75 0.56 8.96
N PHE A 98 9.81 1.33 9.50
CA PHE A 98 9.82 2.80 9.46
C PHE A 98 9.56 3.39 10.86
N PRO A 99 10.54 3.28 11.79
CA PRO A 99 10.37 3.76 13.16
C PRO A 99 10.19 5.28 13.24
N ALA A 100 9.49 5.74 14.27
CA ALA A 100 9.15 7.16 14.47
C ALA A 100 10.37 8.06 14.65
N GLU A 101 11.49 7.51 15.07
CA GLU A 101 12.74 8.25 15.26
C GLU A 101 13.27 8.80 13.92
N ASP A 102 13.10 8.02 12.84
CA ASP A 102 13.67 8.31 11.51
C ASP A 102 12.64 8.85 10.52
N PHE A 103 11.36 8.56 10.73
CA PHE A 103 10.29 8.83 9.76
C PHE A 103 9.12 9.61 10.37
N VAL A 104 8.51 10.49 9.57
CA VAL A 104 7.14 10.95 9.77
C VAL A 104 6.22 9.96 9.06
N ARG A 105 5.38 9.27 9.84
CA ARG A 105 4.55 8.14 9.40
C ARG A 105 3.14 8.60 9.11
N ILE A 106 2.67 8.33 7.91
CA ILE A 106 1.36 8.78 7.42
C ILE A 106 0.57 7.57 6.92
N LEU A 107 -0.60 7.33 7.49
CA LEU A 107 -1.55 6.36 6.97
C LEU A 107 -2.58 7.07 6.09
N VAL A 108 -2.88 6.48 4.92
CA VAL A 108 -3.96 6.91 4.03
C VAL A 108 -4.92 5.75 3.86
N HIS A 109 -6.05 5.83 4.53
CA HIS A 109 -7.08 4.79 4.54
C HIS A 109 -8.13 5.07 3.46
N PHE A 110 -8.28 4.13 2.54
CA PHE A 110 -9.29 4.16 1.48
C PHE A 110 -10.54 3.41 1.95
N ASP A 111 -11.47 4.13 2.56
CA ASP A 111 -12.76 3.64 3.05
C ASP A 111 -13.82 3.76 1.95
N ILE A 112 -13.67 2.96 0.91
CA ILE A 112 -14.56 2.96 -0.26
C ILE A 112 -15.62 1.86 -0.09
N SER A 113 -16.89 2.19 -0.36
CA SER A 113 -18.00 1.25 -0.23
C SER A 113 -17.84 0.03 -1.15
N TYR A 114 -18.37 -1.11 -0.69
CA TYR A 114 -18.27 -2.37 -1.44
C TYR A 114 -18.87 -2.27 -2.84
N ASP A 115 -20.01 -1.58 -2.99
CA ASP A 115 -20.69 -1.45 -4.28
C ASP A 115 -19.84 -0.68 -5.31
N VAL A 116 -19.16 0.38 -4.87
CA VAL A 116 -18.21 1.14 -5.71
C VAL A 116 -17.03 0.26 -6.10
N LEU A 117 -16.44 -0.47 -5.14
CA LEU A 117 -15.33 -1.39 -5.41
C LEU A 117 -15.73 -2.49 -6.40
N HIS A 118 -16.89 -3.11 -6.22
CA HIS A 118 -17.43 -4.15 -7.09
C HIS A 118 -17.67 -3.62 -8.51
N SER A 119 -18.23 -2.41 -8.65
CA SER A 119 -18.37 -1.75 -9.94
C SER A 119 -17.02 -1.52 -10.62
N ARG A 120 -16.02 -1.02 -9.88
CA ARG A 120 -14.66 -0.79 -10.40
C ARG A 120 -13.97 -2.10 -10.82
N VAL A 121 -14.14 -3.18 -10.07
CA VAL A 121 -13.60 -4.51 -10.41
C VAL A 121 -14.18 -5.02 -11.73
N LYS A 122 -15.49 -4.92 -11.94
CA LYS A 122 -16.16 -5.36 -13.19
C LYS A 122 -15.64 -4.66 -14.45
N HIS A 123 -15.19 -3.42 -14.35
CA HIS A 123 -14.68 -2.63 -15.47
C HIS A 123 -13.14 -2.59 -15.51
N SER A 124 -12.48 -3.37 -14.68
CA SER A 124 -11.03 -3.36 -14.53
C SER A 124 -10.30 -3.94 -15.75
N GLN A 125 -9.29 -3.22 -16.20
CA GLN A 125 -8.32 -3.70 -17.21
C GLN A 125 -6.97 -4.08 -16.58
N ARG A 126 -6.90 -4.19 -15.25
CA ARG A 126 -5.65 -4.54 -14.55
C ARG A 126 -5.23 -5.97 -14.86
N SER A 127 -3.93 -6.16 -15.03
CA SER A 127 -3.34 -7.49 -15.22
C SER A 127 -3.60 -8.39 -14.03
N THR A 128 -4.04 -9.61 -14.29
CA THR A 128 -4.19 -10.67 -13.29
C THR A 128 -2.89 -11.43 -13.03
N ASN A 129 -1.79 -11.09 -13.71
CA ASN A 129 -0.48 -11.72 -13.52
C ASN A 129 0.18 -11.38 -12.16
N ILE A 130 -0.56 -10.77 -11.25
CA ILE A 130 -0.16 -10.56 -9.87
C ILE A 130 -0.61 -11.68 -8.93
N PHE A 131 -1.54 -12.54 -9.40
CA PHE A 131 -2.12 -13.59 -8.56
C PHE A 131 -1.25 -14.84 -8.49
N ARG A 132 -1.34 -15.49 -7.34
CA ARG A 132 -0.68 -16.77 -7.03
C ARG A 132 -1.65 -17.63 -6.23
N GLY A 133 -1.62 -18.92 -6.49
CA GLY A 133 -2.45 -19.90 -5.76
C GLY A 133 -3.91 -19.88 -6.18
N PRO A 134 -4.87 -20.01 -5.25
CA PRO A 134 -6.27 -20.22 -5.56
C PRO A 134 -6.99 -19.00 -6.15
N ILE A 135 -6.57 -17.78 -5.81
CA ILE A 135 -7.18 -16.55 -6.32
C ILE A 135 -6.68 -16.27 -7.72
N LYS A 136 -7.60 -16.09 -8.67
CA LYS A 136 -7.27 -15.92 -10.10
C LYS A 136 -7.72 -14.60 -10.70
N ASN A 137 -8.61 -13.89 -10.03
CA ASN A 137 -9.16 -12.63 -10.53
C ASN A 137 -9.49 -11.66 -9.38
N PHE A 138 -9.84 -10.43 -9.73
CA PHE A 138 -10.12 -9.37 -8.75
C PHE A 138 -11.49 -9.51 -8.07
N ASP A 139 -12.46 -10.16 -8.68
CA ASP A 139 -13.75 -10.45 -8.04
C ASP A 139 -13.55 -11.39 -6.85
N GLU A 140 -12.85 -12.51 -7.05
CA GLU A 140 -12.49 -13.45 -5.99
C GLU A 140 -11.68 -12.75 -4.88
N LEU A 141 -10.72 -11.88 -5.27
CA LEU A 141 -9.95 -11.11 -4.29
C LEU A 141 -10.83 -10.16 -3.48
N LEU A 142 -11.76 -9.44 -4.11
CA LEU A 142 -12.65 -8.49 -3.44
C LEU A 142 -13.58 -9.20 -2.46
N VAL A 143 -14.22 -10.31 -2.87
CA VAL A 143 -15.06 -11.14 -2.02
C VAL A 143 -14.28 -11.63 -0.80
N ARG A 144 -13.10 -12.22 -1.03
CA ARG A 144 -12.22 -12.67 0.04
C ARG A 144 -11.84 -11.54 0.99
N GLN A 145 -11.47 -10.36 0.47
CA GLN A 145 -11.14 -9.22 1.30
C GLN A 145 -12.33 -8.68 2.11
N HIS A 146 -13.55 -8.84 1.59
CA HIS A 146 -14.78 -8.50 2.32
C HIS A 146 -15.01 -9.47 3.48
N GLU A 147 -14.92 -10.77 3.25
CA GLU A 147 -15.03 -11.80 4.29
C GLU A 147 -13.92 -11.66 5.35
N GLU A 148 -12.71 -11.36 4.93
CA GLU A 148 -11.59 -11.13 5.85
C GLU A 148 -11.78 -9.92 6.75
N SER A 149 -12.63 -8.94 6.40
CA SER A 149 -12.94 -7.80 7.27
C SER A 149 -13.63 -8.21 8.59
N LEU A 150 -14.07 -9.46 8.71
CA LEU A 150 -14.62 -10.02 9.95
C LEU A 150 -13.56 -10.63 10.88
N LYS A 151 -12.30 -10.69 10.42
CA LYS A 151 -11.20 -11.25 11.22
C LYS A 151 -10.65 -10.20 12.18
N GLU A 152 -10.28 -10.66 13.37
CA GLU A 152 -9.79 -9.82 14.49
C GLU A 152 -8.58 -8.95 14.12
N ASP A 153 -7.66 -9.43 13.28
CA ASP A 153 -6.48 -8.68 12.83
C ASP A 153 -6.75 -7.72 11.65
N ILE A 154 -7.91 -7.78 11.02
CA ILE A 154 -8.28 -6.94 9.88
C ILE A 154 -9.20 -5.81 10.37
N VAL A 155 -8.57 -4.75 10.86
CA VAL A 155 -9.26 -3.59 11.41
C VAL A 155 -8.81 -2.32 10.68
N ASP A 156 -9.71 -1.34 10.64
CA ASP A 156 -9.40 -0.03 10.07
C ASP A 156 -8.33 0.67 10.91
N PRO A 157 -7.45 1.46 10.29
CA PRO A 157 -6.42 2.17 11.01
C PRO A 157 -7.00 3.25 11.92
N THR A 158 -6.32 3.48 13.04
CA THR A 158 -6.67 4.53 14.02
C THR A 158 -5.62 5.63 14.08
N GLU A 159 -6.01 6.80 14.59
CA GLU A 159 -5.11 7.95 14.73
C GLU A 159 -3.89 7.66 15.63
N GLN A 160 -3.99 6.67 16.53
CA GLN A 160 -2.90 6.30 17.43
C GLN A 160 -1.81 5.45 16.77
N GLU A 161 -2.05 4.92 15.56
CA GLU A 161 -1.09 4.04 14.89
C GLU A 161 0.10 4.79 14.25
N ALA A 162 -0.12 6.03 13.80
CA ALA A 162 0.87 6.81 13.06
C ALA A 162 0.82 8.30 13.43
N ASP A 163 1.76 9.08 12.91
CA ASP A 163 1.80 10.52 13.20
C ASP A 163 0.64 11.28 12.53
N HIS A 164 0.13 10.74 11.41
CA HIS A 164 -1.06 11.27 10.72
C HIS A 164 -1.88 10.13 10.13
N LEU A 165 -3.21 10.27 10.20
CA LEU A 165 -4.18 9.42 9.52
C LEU A 165 -5.08 10.28 8.62
N PHE A 166 -5.26 9.87 7.36
CA PHE A 166 -6.19 10.47 6.42
C PHE A 166 -7.13 9.41 5.86
N VAL A 167 -8.40 9.76 5.73
CA VAL A 167 -9.42 8.87 5.20
C VAL A 167 -9.89 9.40 3.85
N VAL A 168 -9.88 8.54 2.84
CA VAL A 168 -10.36 8.81 1.48
C VAL A 168 -11.65 8.01 1.29
N LYS A 169 -12.78 8.70 1.10
CA LYS A 169 -14.09 8.08 0.88
C LYS A 169 -14.56 8.17 -0.58
N ASP A 170 -14.02 9.13 -1.31
CA ASP A 170 -14.27 9.32 -2.74
C ASP A 170 -13.07 9.91 -3.47
N ASP A 171 -13.21 10.14 -4.77
CA ASP A 171 -12.11 10.64 -5.61
C ASP A 171 -11.77 12.13 -5.31
N ASN A 172 -12.70 12.94 -4.76
CA ASN A 172 -12.44 14.33 -4.39
C ASN A 172 -11.53 14.44 -3.16
N ASP A 173 -11.66 13.51 -2.22
CA ASP A 173 -10.80 13.44 -1.03
C ASP A 173 -9.34 13.21 -1.40
N MET A 174 -9.09 12.50 -2.51
CA MET A 174 -7.74 12.11 -2.94
C MET A 174 -6.86 13.33 -3.23
N ASP A 175 -7.36 14.33 -3.96
CA ASP A 175 -6.61 15.55 -4.28
C ASP A 175 -6.30 16.39 -3.03
N LEU A 176 -7.25 16.44 -2.10
CA LEU A 176 -7.06 17.15 -0.82
C LEU A 176 -5.97 16.47 0.03
N VAL A 177 -5.98 15.15 0.06
CA VAL A 177 -4.97 14.36 0.78
C VAL A 177 -3.60 14.55 0.15
N ILE A 178 -3.45 14.51 -1.18
CA ILE A 178 -2.18 14.75 -1.87
C ILE A 178 -1.61 16.13 -1.50
N LYS A 179 -2.40 17.20 -1.62
CA LYS A 179 -1.98 18.56 -1.26
C LYS A 179 -1.52 18.68 0.20
N SER A 180 -2.24 18.02 1.11
CA SER A 180 -1.87 17.99 2.54
C SER A 180 -0.52 17.29 2.77
N LYS A 181 -0.19 16.22 2.02
CA LYS A 181 1.09 15.51 2.15
C LYS A 181 2.27 16.34 1.67
N ILE A 182 2.10 17.04 0.56
CA ILE A 182 3.11 17.97 0.04
C ILE A 182 3.37 19.08 1.08
N HIS A 183 2.32 19.60 1.70
CA HIS A 183 2.47 20.62 2.75
C HIS A 183 3.23 20.06 3.98
N ILE A 184 2.90 18.87 4.46
CA ILE A 184 3.65 18.21 5.56
C ILE A 184 5.12 18.04 5.17
N ALA A 185 5.41 17.57 3.95
CA ALA A 185 6.79 17.45 3.48
C ALA A 185 7.54 18.78 3.53
N GLN A 186 6.91 19.87 3.11
CA GLN A 186 7.50 21.20 3.09
C GLN A 186 7.70 21.82 4.49
N THR A 187 6.84 21.47 5.46
CA THR A 187 6.93 21.99 6.83
C THR A 187 7.79 21.16 7.76
N SER A 188 8.10 19.91 7.36
CA SER A 188 9.03 19.02 8.06
C SER A 188 10.49 19.24 7.63
N LEU A 189 10.69 20.17 6.68
CA LEU A 189 11.99 20.68 6.23
C LEU A 189 12.49 21.79 7.14
#